data_9e321c1e8f47b2a01b5b0f9189585470
#
_entry.id   9e321c1e8f47b2a01b5b0f9189585470
#
_cell.length_a   1.000
_cell.length_b   1.000
_cell.length_c   1.000
_cell.angle_alpha   90.00
_cell.angle_beta   90.00
_cell.angle_gamma   90.00
#
_symmetry.space_group_name_H-M   'P 1'
#
loop_
_entity.id
_entity.type
_entity.pdbx_description
1 polymer ?
#
loop_
_entity_poly.entity_id
_entity_poly.type
_entity_poly.pdbx_seq_one_letter_code
_entity_poly.pdbx_strand_id
1 'polypeptide(L)'
;VLTYAVAAALWVLLSDRVIAWLVTDPVVRSVVQTGKGWLFVLVTALLLHHQLRRWTAAMQALRERELKERHLLEAIAENSSDAISAKDTEGRYLFCNPAALRWLGKDAGEVLGHDDHALLPAAQAKTLAALDHGILADGQTRTREVEIDTALGRRVFLSTRGALRDHGGAVVGVFGVSRDITARKQAEEVLRDREHKLNAIVHFSPSALSIKDREGRYVVANPNVQRILGRAEADILGRTDLELFPAQAAAAFRANDERVLRSLERCSVEETVPMDGQPRLFMSHLFPVLDGQGTARYVCRIALDITERKRAEQALTARNEELERFNRVMVGRELDMIELKRQVNALSLALGRQPPYPLAFDEDSSQEGCQDRGGRHAGAAAP
;
A
#
# COMPACT_ATOMS: atom_id res chain seq x y z
N VAL A 1 24.30 -14.36 -65.46
CA VAL A 1 25.53 -14.39 -66.33
C VAL A 1 25.30 -15.34 -67.50
N LEU A 2 24.92 -16.60 -67.26
CA LEU A 2 24.72 -17.61 -68.30
C LEU A 2 23.68 -17.23 -69.33
N THR A 3 22.51 -16.76 -68.87
CA THR A 3 21.40 -16.30 -69.72
C THR A 3 21.78 -15.11 -70.61
N TYR A 4 22.60 -14.19 -70.06
CA TYR A 4 23.10 -13.06 -70.82
C TYR A 4 24.12 -13.48 -71.88
N ALA A 5 25.06 -14.39 -71.55
CA ALA A 5 26.07 -14.92 -72.49
C ALA A 5 25.39 -15.64 -73.63
N VAL A 6 24.36 -16.44 -73.38
CA VAL A 6 23.56 -17.13 -74.41
C VAL A 6 22.79 -16.14 -75.32
N ALA A 7 22.15 -15.13 -74.73
CA ALA A 7 21.44 -14.11 -75.49
C ALA A 7 22.40 -13.28 -76.39
N ALA A 8 23.59 -12.93 -75.83
CA ALA A 8 24.59 -12.22 -76.59
C ALA A 8 25.17 -13.05 -77.74
N ALA A 9 25.42 -14.32 -77.57
CA ALA A 9 25.90 -15.24 -78.59
C ALA A 9 24.83 -15.41 -79.70
N LEU A 10 23.59 -15.60 -79.31
CA LEU A 10 22.43 -15.67 -80.27
C LEU A 10 22.29 -14.37 -81.04
N TRP A 11 22.38 -13.22 -80.44
CA TRP A 11 22.31 -11.92 -81.09
C TRP A 11 23.40 -11.78 -82.18
N VAL A 12 24.65 -12.10 -81.85
CA VAL A 12 25.78 -12.02 -82.78
C VAL A 12 25.52 -12.95 -83.93
N LEU A 13 25.23 -14.22 -83.74
CA LEU A 13 25.05 -15.23 -84.76
C LEU A 13 23.86 -14.95 -85.72
N LEU A 14 22.70 -14.59 -85.14
CA LEU A 14 21.52 -14.31 -85.90
C LEU A 14 21.62 -13.05 -86.75
N SER A 15 22.13 -11.98 -86.15
CA SER A 15 22.25 -10.66 -86.75
C SER A 15 23.30 -10.66 -87.86
N ASP A 16 24.39 -11.42 -87.78
CA ASP A 16 25.36 -11.59 -88.88
C ASP A 16 24.77 -12.32 -90.07
N ARG A 17 23.96 -13.35 -89.87
CA ARG A 17 23.22 -14.05 -90.94
C ARG A 17 22.22 -13.17 -91.62
N VAL A 18 21.49 -12.38 -90.88
CA VAL A 18 20.48 -11.46 -91.43
C VAL A 18 21.11 -10.36 -92.25
N ILE A 19 22.23 -9.79 -91.80
CA ILE A 19 22.96 -8.74 -92.52
C ILE A 19 23.59 -9.31 -93.81
N ALA A 20 24.18 -10.52 -93.72
CA ALA A 20 24.76 -11.18 -94.90
C ALA A 20 23.73 -11.50 -95.99
N TRP A 21 22.46 -11.72 -95.59
CA TRP A 21 21.35 -11.98 -96.53
C TRP A 21 20.75 -10.71 -97.11
N LEU A 22 20.68 -9.62 -96.36
CA LEU A 22 20.03 -8.35 -96.78
C LEU A 22 20.98 -7.39 -97.51
N VAL A 23 22.28 -7.44 -97.32
CA VAL A 23 23.26 -6.48 -97.84
C VAL A 23 24.26 -7.22 -98.76
N THR A 24 24.10 -7.02 -100.05
CA THR A 24 24.95 -7.67 -101.07
C THR A 24 26.23 -6.90 -101.33
N ASP A 25 26.29 -5.58 -101.15
CA ASP A 25 27.49 -4.76 -101.32
C ASP A 25 28.46 -4.93 -100.15
N PRO A 26 29.73 -5.31 -100.44
CA PRO A 26 30.69 -5.61 -99.39
C PRO A 26 31.13 -4.38 -98.52
N VAL A 27 31.15 -3.16 -99.14
CA VAL A 27 31.49 -1.92 -98.45
C VAL A 27 30.37 -1.52 -97.46
N VAL A 28 29.15 -1.55 -97.94
CA VAL A 28 28.00 -1.24 -97.06
C VAL A 28 27.84 -2.27 -95.96
N ARG A 29 28.12 -3.55 -96.22
CA ARG A 29 28.06 -4.62 -95.21
C ARG A 29 29.05 -4.38 -94.07
N SER A 30 30.28 -3.92 -94.38
CA SER A 30 31.30 -3.62 -93.41
C SER A 30 30.89 -2.47 -92.46
N VAL A 31 30.30 -1.40 -93.01
CA VAL A 31 29.83 -0.26 -92.24
C VAL A 31 28.70 -0.66 -91.29
N VAL A 32 27.71 -1.46 -91.83
CA VAL A 32 26.57 -1.94 -91.01
C VAL A 32 27.02 -2.89 -89.89
N GLN A 33 28.00 -3.76 -90.16
CA GLN A 33 28.55 -4.67 -89.15
C GLN A 33 29.31 -3.89 -88.04
N THR A 34 30.04 -2.84 -88.35
CA THR A 34 30.70 -1.98 -87.35
C THR A 34 29.71 -1.23 -86.51
N GLY A 35 28.68 -0.63 -87.11
CA GLY A 35 27.59 0.07 -86.43
C GLY A 35 26.82 -0.85 -85.44
N LYS A 36 26.55 -2.12 -85.89
CA LYS A 36 25.92 -3.16 -85.08
C LYS A 36 26.78 -3.48 -83.83
N GLY A 37 28.11 -3.59 -84.00
CA GLY A 37 29.03 -3.86 -82.94
C GLY A 37 28.99 -2.76 -81.85
N TRP A 38 29.00 -1.48 -82.27
CA TRP A 38 28.88 -0.37 -81.36
C TRP A 38 27.55 -0.31 -80.64
N LEU A 39 26.41 -0.57 -81.37
CA LEU A 39 25.11 -0.65 -80.76
C LEU A 39 25.02 -1.76 -79.73
N PHE A 40 25.58 -2.94 -79.99
CA PHE A 40 25.63 -4.03 -79.02
C PHE A 40 26.43 -3.66 -77.77
N VAL A 41 27.60 -3.03 -77.89
CA VAL A 41 28.38 -2.55 -76.75
C VAL A 41 27.59 -1.51 -75.95
N LEU A 42 26.93 -0.56 -76.60
CA LEU A 42 26.13 0.46 -75.92
C LEU A 42 24.96 -0.16 -75.12
N VAL A 43 24.18 -1.04 -75.76
CA VAL A 43 23.05 -1.72 -75.09
C VAL A 43 23.51 -2.57 -73.93
N THR A 44 24.60 -3.34 -74.07
CA THR A 44 25.13 -4.15 -73.01
C THR A 44 25.69 -3.31 -71.86
N ALA A 45 26.36 -2.19 -72.13
CA ALA A 45 26.83 -1.25 -71.14
C ALA A 45 25.66 -0.62 -70.33
N LEU A 46 24.59 -0.21 -71.02
CA LEU A 46 23.40 0.31 -70.39
C LEU A 46 22.66 -0.73 -69.50
N LEU A 47 22.54 -1.96 -69.98
CA LEU A 47 21.94 -3.06 -69.24
C LEU A 47 22.78 -3.41 -67.98
N LEU A 48 24.09 -3.51 -68.14
CA LEU A 48 25.04 -3.75 -67.03
C LEU A 48 24.96 -2.58 -66.01
N HIS A 49 24.98 -1.34 -66.48
CA HIS A 49 24.81 -0.16 -65.64
C HIS A 49 23.50 -0.18 -64.88
N HIS A 50 22.38 -0.50 -65.54
CA HIS A 50 21.09 -0.60 -64.89
C HIS A 50 21.06 -1.73 -63.85
N GLN A 51 21.58 -2.91 -64.16
CA GLN A 51 21.68 -4.03 -63.24
C GLN A 51 22.53 -3.67 -62.00
N LEU A 52 23.68 -3.06 -62.25
CA LEU A 52 24.60 -2.65 -61.16
C LEU A 52 23.92 -1.64 -60.21
N ARG A 53 23.23 -0.62 -60.80
CA ARG A 53 22.46 0.33 -59.98
C ARG A 53 21.35 -0.34 -59.17
N ARG A 54 20.60 -1.27 -59.77
CA ARG A 54 19.59 -2.03 -59.00
C ARG A 54 20.20 -2.86 -57.90
N TRP A 55 21.32 -3.51 -58.13
CA TRP A 55 22.00 -4.33 -57.13
C TRP A 55 22.57 -3.48 -56.00
N THR A 56 23.22 -2.35 -56.29
CA THR A 56 23.73 -1.43 -55.28
C THR A 56 22.60 -0.81 -54.45
N ALA A 57 21.49 -0.40 -55.06
CA ALA A 57 20.33 0.12 -54.36
C ALA A 57 19.70 -0.93 -53.42
N ALA A 58 19.59 -2.18 -53.86
CA ALA A 58 19.08 -3.28 -53.05
C ALA A 58 19.97 -3.57 -51.82
N MET A 59 21.29 -3.58 -52.01
CA MET A 59 22.26 -3.76 -50.92
C MET A 59 22.28 -2.60 -49.93
N GLN A 60 22.15 -1.37 -50.42
CA GLN A 60 21.99 -0.20 -49.55
C GLN A 60 20.70 -0.26 -48.71
N ALA A 61 19.57 -0.58 -49.32
CA ALA A 61 18.31 -0.72 -48.63
C ALA A 61 18.34 -1.83 -47.55
N LEU A 62 19.02 -2.95 -47.82
CA LEU A 62 19.19 -4.02 -46.84
C LEU A 62 20.05 -3.54 -45.64
N ARG A 63 21.17 -2.90 -45.91
CA ARG A 63 22.05 -2.33 -44.86
C ARG A 63 21.35 -1.26 -44.02
N GLU A 64 20.57 -0.39 -44.66
CA GLU A 64 19.78 0.63 -43.95
C GLU A 64 18.72 -0.01 -43.04
N ARG A 65 18.08 -1.11 -43.49
CA ARG A 65 17.14 -1.84 -42.61
C ARG A 65 17.84 -2.45 -41.41
N GLU A 66 18.94 -3.16 -41.60
CA GLU A 66 19.72 -3.75 -40.53
C GLU A 66 20.19 -2.69 -39.51
N LEU A 67 20.69 -1.54 -40.01
CA LEU A 67 21.11 -0.42 -39.14
C LEU A 67 19.94 0.18 -38.38
N LYS A 68 18.79 0.37 -39.03
CA LYS A 68 17.58 0.89 -38.37
C LYS A 68 17.06 -0.06 -37.28
N GLU A 69 17.06 -1.35 -37.56
CA GLU A 69 16.63 -2.39 -36.62
C GLU A 69 17.54 -2.44 -35.40
N ARG A 70 18.85 -2.41 -35.61
CA ARG A 70 19.86 -2.35 -34.55
C ARG A 70 19.74 -1.08 -33.71
N HIS A 71 19.63 0.09 -34.34
CA HIS A 71 19.46 1.37 -33.61
C HIS A 71 18.17 1.40 -32.82
N LEU A 72 17.06 0.81 -33.32
CA LEU A 72 15.81 0.72 -32.57
C LEU A 72 15.97 -0.12 -31.33
N LEU A 73 16.59 -1.30 -31.43
CA LEU A 73 16.83 -2.18 -30.29
C LEU A 73 17.76 -1.53 -29.24
N GLU A 74 18.83 -0.89 -29.70
CA GLU A 74 19.75 -0.13 -28.85
C GLU A 74 19.00 1.01 -28.13
N ALA A 75 18.21 1.81 -28.84
CA ALA A 75 17.45 2.91 -28.24
C ALA A 75 16.41 2.43 -27.22
N ILE A 76 15.73 1.31 -27.45
CA ILE A 76 14.81 0.70 -26.50
C ILE A 76 15.54 0.27 -25.21
N ALA A 77 16.68 -0.40 -25.37
CA ALA A 77 17.46 -0.86 -24.24
C ALA A 77 18.06 0.30 -23.43
N GLU A 78 18.62 1.32 -24.11
CA GLU A 78 19.25 2.49 -23.48
C GLU A 78 18.25 3.36 -22.70
N ASN A 79 17.03 3.53 -23.22
CA ASN A 79 16.00 4.36 -22.57
C ASN A 79 15.13 3.58 -21.59
N SER A 80 15.37 2.27 -21.42
CA SER A 80 14.64 1.46 -20.44
C SER A 80 15.06 1.83 -19.02
N SER A 81 14.06 2.00 -18.13
CA SER A 81 14.28 2.10 -16.68
C SER A 81 14.63 0.75 -16.05
N ASP A 82 14.25 -0.36 -16.71
CA ASP A 82 14.58 -1.70 -16.25
C ASP A 82 16.03 -2.03 -16.62
N ALA A 83 16.76 -2.73 -15.74
CA ALA A 83 18.09 -3.19 -16.04
C ALA A 83 18.01 -4.36 -17.02
N ILE A 84 18.68 -4.20 -18.16
CA ILE A 84 18.76 -5.20 -19.21
C ILE A 84 20.21 -5.63 -19.33
N SER A 85 20.45 -6.94 -19.26
CA SER A 85 21.78 -7.52 -19.41
C SER A 85 21.72 -8.81 -20.23
N ALA A 86 22.84 -9.12 -20.85
CA ALA A 86 23.07 -10.41 -21.49
C ALA A 86 24.46 -10.93 -21.10
N LYS A 87 24.56 -12.24 -20.90
CA LYS A 87 25.79 -12.94 -20.53
C LYS A 87 26.02 -14.13 -21.47
N ASP A 88 27.26 -14.52 -21.64
CA ASP A 88 27.63 -15.76 -22.32
C ASP A 88 27.35 -16.99 -21.44
N THR A 89 27.70 -18.16 -21.96
CA THR A 89 27.58 -19.45 -21.25
C THR A 89 28.54 -19.59 -20.05
N GLU A 90 29.56 -18.75 -19.97
CA GLU A 90 30.53 -18.68 -18.87
C GLU A 90 30.13 -17.65 -17.81
N GLY A 91 28.98 -16.95 -18.01
CA GLY A 91 28.46 -15.95 -17.09
C GLY A 91 29.06 -14.56 -17.25
N ARG A 92 29.88 -14.30 -18.31
CA ARG A 92 30.49 -12.99 -18.58
C ARG A 92 29.47 -12.07 -19.25
N TYR A 93 29.42 -10.84 -18.82
CA TYR A 93 28.55 -9.85 -19.40
C TYR A 93 28.93 -9.49 -20.84
N LEU A 94 28.03 -9.74 -21.77
CA LEU A 94 28.10 -9.33 -23.17
C LEU A 94 27.44 -7.97 -23.42
N PHE A 95 26.44 -7.64 -22.63
CA PHE A 95 25.66 -6.41 -22.76
C PHE A 95 25.10 -6.00 -21.41
N CYS A 96 25.12 -4.69 -21.16
CA CYS A 96 24.43 -4.04 -20.05
C CYS A 96 23.92 -2.68 -20.52
N ASN A 97 22.63 -2.40 -20.28
CA ASN A 97 22.09 -1.06 -20.54
C ASN A 97 22.48 -0.08 -19.41
N PRO A 98 22.28 1.24 -19.60
CA PRO A 98 22.61 2.26 -18.59
C PRO A 98 21.94 2.03 -17.23
N ALA A 99 20.72 1.45 -17.19
CA ALA A 99 20.05 1.13 -15.94
C ALA A 99 20.79 0.05 -15.15
N ALA A 100 21.23 -1.03 -15.81
CA ALA A 100 22.03 -2.09 -15.18
C ALA A 100 23.36 -1.55 -14.64
N LEU A 101 24.05 -0.72 -15.42
CA LEU A 101 25.31 -0.09 -15.01
C LEU A 101 25.15 0.82 -13.78
N ARG A 102 24.09 1.63 -13.75
CA ARG A 102 23.78 2.46 -12.56
C ARG A 102 23.57 1.63 -11.29
N TRP A 103 22.92 0.46 -11.39
CA TRP A 103 22.71 -0.40 -10.22
C TRP A 103 23.99 -1.08 -9.76
N LEU A 104 24.84 -1.48 -10.70
CA LEU A 104 26.15 -2.01 -10.38
C LEU A 104 27.11 -0.93 -9.83
N GLY A 105 26.84 0.36 -10.15
CA GLY A 105 27.72 1.47 -9.80
C GLY A 105 29.06 1.43 -10.53
N LYS A 106 29.08 0.89 -11.75
CA LYS A 106 30.28 0.65 -12.56
C LYS A 106 30.06 1.08 -14.00
N ASP A 107 31.15 1.40 -14.67
CA ASP A 107 31.13 1.73 -16.08
C ASP A 107 31.12 0.46 -16.96
N ALA A 108 30.66 0.61 -18.21
CA ALA A 108 30.57 -0.50 -19.15
C ALA A 108 31.92 -1.24 -19.35
N GLY A 109 33.01 -0.51 -19.34
CA GLY A 109 34.35 -1.09 -19.48
C GLY A 109 34.78 -1.97 -18.30
N GLU A 110 34.26 -1.73 -17.11
CA GLU A 110 34.50 -2.53 -15.90
C GLU A 110 33.58 -3.76 -15.83
N VAL A 111 32.40 -3.71 -16.50
CA VAL A 111 31.38 -4.76 -16.43
C VAL A 111 31.49 -5.76 -17.57
N LEU A 112 31.69 -5.30 -18.81
CA LEU A 112 31.72 -6.17 -19.97
C LEU A 112 32.92 -7.12 -19.94
N GLY A 113 32.67 -8.39 -20.23
CA GLY A 113 33.68 -9.46 -20.17
C GLY A 113 33.95 -10.02 -18.76
N HIS A 114 33.41 -9.43 -17.71
CA HIS A 114 33.52 -9.93 -16.33
C HIS A 114 32.25 -10.67 -15.92
N ASP A 115 32.39 -11.57 -14.95
CA ASP A 115 31.28 -12.33 -14.37
C ASP A 115 30.74 -11.67 -13.07
N ASP A 116 29.67 -12.24 -12.51
CA ASP A 116 29.11 -11.73 -11.26
C ASP A 116 30.08 -11.77 -10.08
N HIS A 117 30.99 -12.74 -10.06
CA HIS A 117 31.95 -12.87 -8.95
C HIS A 117 32.99 -11.75 -8.92
N ALA A 118 33.31 -11.19 -10.06
CA ALA A 118 34.22 -10.04 -10.15
C ALA A 118 33.52 -8.71 -9.79
N LEU A 119 32.17 -8.66 -9.91
CA LEU A 119 31.38 -7.42 -9.84
C LEU A 119 30.61 -7.26 -8.56
N LEU A 120 30.19 -8.36 -7.92
CA LEU A 120 29.24 -8.39 -6.81
C LEU A 120 29.81 -9.12 -5.60
N PRO A 121 29.28 -8.88 -4.38
CA PRO A 121 29.61 -9.67 -3.21
C PRO A 121 29.36 -11.17 -3.44
N ALA A 122 30.24 -12.02 -2.90
CA ALA A 122 30.25 -13.46 -3.18
C ALA A 122 28.91 -14.19 -2.99
N ALA A 123 28.11 -13.82 -1.98
CA ALA A 123 26.79 -14.40 -1.73
C ALA A 123 25.80 -14.07 -2.84
N GLN A 124 25.81 -12.85 -3.34
CA GLN A 124 24.92 -12.38 -4.41
C GLN A 124 25.36 -12.98 -5.76
N ALA A 125 26.64 -12.96 -6.03
CA ALA A 125 27.22 -13.57 -7.24
C ALA A 125 26.83 -15.05 -7.33
N LYS A 126 26.97 -15.81 -6.24
CA LYS A 126 26.59 -17.22 -6.17
C LYS A 126 25.10 -17.42 -6.47
N THR A 127 24.23 -16.57 -5.94
CA THR A 127 22.77 -16.65 -6.15
C THR A 127 22.41 -16.40 -7.62
N LEU A 128 23.00 -15.37 -8.23
CA LEU A 128 22.74 -15.03 -9.63
C LEU A 128 23.30 -16.09 -10.58
N ALA A 129 24.53 -16.56 -10.33
CA ALA A 129 25.13 -17.63 -11.11
C ALA A 129 24.32 -18.94 -11.05
N ALA A 130 23.77 -19.29 -9.89
CA ALA A 130 22.91 -20.47 -9.76
C ALA A 130 21.61 -20.35 -10.57
N LEU A 131 21.04 -19.15 -10.66
CA LEU A 131 19.87 -18.87 -11.50
C LEU A 131 20.22 -18.99 -12.99
N ASP A 132 21.35 -18.42 -13.41
CA ASP A 132 21.81 -18.45 -14.79
C ASP A 132 22.15 -19.89 -15.22
N HIS A 133 22.82 -20.69 -14.38
CA HIS A 133 23.08 -22.12 -14.65
C HIS A 133 21.80 -22.94 -14.83
N GLY A 134 20.77 -22.68 -14.01
CA GLY A 134 19.49 -23.36 -14.18
C GLY A 134 18.83 -23.09 -15.53
N ILE A 135 18.96 -21.85 -16.03
CA ILE A 135 18.44 -21.44 -17.35
C ILE A 135 19.26 -22.04 -18.49
N LEU A 136 20.59 -22.08 -18.34
CA LEU A 136 21.46 -22.72 -19.33
C LEU A 136 21.18 -24.21 -19.46
N ALA A 137 20.82 -24.88 -18.35
CA ALA A 137 20.57 -26.32 -18.33
C ALA A 137 19.24 -26.73 -19.00
N ASP A 138 18.15 -25.95 -18.77
CA ASP A 138 16.81 -26.32 -19.29
C ASP A 138 16.23 -25.35 -20.33
N GLY A 139 16.88 -24.21 -20.53
CA GLY A 139 16.47 -23.20 -21.52
C GLY A 139 15.15 -22.48 -21.18
N GLN A 140 14.62 -22.62 -19.96
CA GLN A 140 13.33 -22.04 -19.58
C GLN A 140 13.48 -20.63 -19.02
N THR A 141 12.60 -19.74 -19.45
CA THR A 141 12.50 -18.39 -18.87
C THR A 141 11.87 -18.44 -17.47
N ARG A 142 12.49 -17.74 -16.52
CA ARG A 142 12.03 -17.69 -15.12
C ARG A 142 11.94 -16.24 -14.66
N THR A 143 10.87 -15.97 -13.92
CA THR A 143 10.68 -14.67 -13.24
C THR A 143 10.68 -14.92 -11.74
N ARG A 144 11.51 -14.18 -11.01
CA ARG A 144 11.61 -14.25 -9.54
C ARG A 144 11.87 -12.87 -8.95
N GLU A 145 11.43 -12.69 -7.72
CA GLU A 145 11.85 -11.55 -6.91
C GLU A 145 13.22 -11.87 -6.30
N VAL A 146 14.13 -10.93 -6.44
CA VAL A 146 15.51 -11.04 -5.94
C VAL A 146 15.89 -9.77 -5.20
N GLU A 147 16.42 -9.91 -3.99
CA GLU A 147 17.00 -8.79 -3.26
C GLU A 147 18.48 -8.68 -3.58
N ILE A 148 18.92 -7.49 -3.95
CA ILE A 148 20.30 -7.21 -4.34
C ILE A 148 20.76 -5.93 -3.64
N ASP A 149 21.95 -5.96 -3.06
CA ASP A 149 22.65 -4.77 -2.59
C ASP A 149 23.30 -4.10 -3.80
N THR A 150 22.77 -2.94 -4.16
CA THR A 150 23.23 -2.14 -5.29
C THR A 150 24.06 -0.95 -4.81
N ALA A 151 24.70 -0.23 -5.72
CA ALA A 151 25.35 1.06 -5.41
C ALA A 151 24.37 2.10 -4.83
N LEU A 152 23.06 1.94 -5.10
CA LEU A 152 21.97 2.80 -4.58
C LEU A 152 21.34 2.25 -3.29
N GLY A 153 21.95 1.27 -2.64
CA GLY A 153 21.43 0.57 -1.46
C GLY A 153 20.68 -0.73 -1.81
N ARG A 154 20.12 -1.35 -0.78
CA ARG A 154 19.37 -2.61 -0.92
C ARG A 154 18.07 -2.39 -1.69
N ARG A 155 17.87 -3.19 -2.74
CA ARG A 155 16.73 -3.10 -3.66
C ARG A 155 16.10 -4.45 -3.90
N VAL A 156 14.82 -4.44 -4.21
CA VAL A 156 14.07 -5.63 -4.60
C VAL A 156 13.75 -5.54 -6.09
N PHE A 157 14.21 -6.54 -6.83
CA PHE A 157 13.98 -6.62 -8.27
C PHE A 157 13.05 -7.76 -8.64
N LEU A 158 12.13 -7.49 -9.56
CA LEU A 158 11.45 -8.53 -10.30
C LEU A 158 12.32 -8.86 -11.51
N SER A 159 13.10 -9.94 -11.41
CA SER A 159 14.06 -10.35 -12.43
C SER A 159 13.50 -11.49 -13.28
N THR A 160 13.38 -11.21 -14.58
CA THR A 160 13.05 -12.20 -15.62
C THR A 160 14.33 -12.55 -16.35
N ARG A 161 14.68 -13.83 -16.34
CA ARG A 161 15.89 -14.35 -17.02
C ARG A 161 15.50 -15.48 -17.96
N GLY A 162 16.14 -15.55 -19.12
CA GLY A 162 15.87 -16.56 -20.12
C GLY A 162 17.10 -16.86 -20.96
N ALA A 163 17.05 -17.98 -21.70
CA ALA A 163 18.13 -18.41 -22.56
C ALA A 163 18.25 -17.50 -23.78
N LEU A 164 19.46 -17.00 -24.03
CA LEU A 164 19.82 -16.33 -25.28
C LEU A 164 20.19 -17.41 -26.30
N ARG A 165 19.54 -17.38 -27.48
CA ARG A 165 19.74 -18.37 -28.53
C ARG A 165 20.29 -17.72 -29.79
N ASP A 166 21.14 -18.45 -30.48
CA ASP A 166 21.60 -18.06 -31.81
C ASP A 166 20.54 -18.37 -32.90
N HIS A 167 20.87 -18.03 -34.15
CA HIS A 167 20.01 -18.30 -35.30
C HIS A 167 19.71 -19.79 -35.54
N GLY A 168 20.58 -20.68 -35.05
CA GLY A 168 20.40 -22.12 -35.10
C GLY A 168 19.59 -22.71 -33.97
N GLY A 169 19.17 -21.87 -32.96
CA GLY A 169 18.43 -22.28 -31.78
C GLY A 169 19.29 -22.78 -30.63
N ALA A 170 20.62 -22.82 -30.79
CA ALA A 170 21.54 -23.21 -29.71
C ALA A 170 21.60 -22.13 -28.63
N VAL A 171 21.70 -22.55 -27.36
CA VAL A 171 21.81 -21.61 -26.24
C VAL A 171 23.24 -21.08 -26.21
N VAL A 172 23.39 -19.77 -26.40
CA VAL A 172 24.66 -19.06 -26.40
C VAL A 172 24.89 -18.17 -25.19
N GLY A 173 23.89 -18.16 -24.25
CA GLY A 173 23.99 -17.36 -23.05
C GLY A 173 22.65 -17.18 -22.34
N VAL A 174 22.61 -16.18 -21.47
CA VAL A 174 21.42 -15.82 -20.68
C VAL A 174 21.14 -14.32 -20.85
N PHE A 175 19.89 -13.94 -21.07
CA PHE A 175 19.46 -12.56 -20.93
C PHE A 175 18.72 -12.35 -19.62
N GLY A 176 18.80 -11.14 -19.06
CA GLY A 176 18.10 -10.74 -17.87
C GLY A 176 17.45 -9.37 -18.04
N VAL A 177 16.18 -9.26 -17.62
CA VAL A 177 15.47 -7.99 -17.47
C VAL A 177 15.02 -7.90 -16.02
N SER A 178 15.45 -6.86 -15.31
CA SER A 178 15.19 -6.70 -13.89
C SER A 178 14.57 -5.34 -13.63
N ARG A 179 13.35 -5.36 -13.12
CA ARG A 179 12.57 -4.16 -12.74
C ARG A 179 12.71 -3.89 -11.26
N ASP A 180 13.08 -2.68 -10.89
CA ASP A 180 13.05 -2.25 -9.48
C ASP A 180 11.59 -2.15 -8.99
N ILE A 181 11.24 -2.97 -8.02
CA ILE A 181 9.93 -3.00 -7.36
C ILE A 181 10.00 -2.56 -5.89
N THR A 182 11.12 -1.97 -5.47
CA THR A 182 11.38 -1.61 -4.07
C THR A 182 10.30 -0.67 -3.54
N ALA A 183 9.96 0.40 -4.27
CA ALA A 183 8.93 1.35 -3.86
C ALA A 183 7.56 0.69 -3.72
N ARG A 184 7.21 -0.24 -4.64
CA ARG A 184 5.97 -1.01 -4.55
C ARG A 184 5.95 -1.89 -3.30
N LYS A 185 7.03 -2.63 -3.05
CA LYS A 185 7.14 -3.50 -1.85
C LYS A 185 7.08 -2.71 -0.55
N GLN A 186 7.75 -1.57 -0.49
CA GLN A 186 7.66 -0.69 0.69
C GLN A 186 6.25 -0.17 0.93
N ALA A 187 5.54 0.23 -0.13
CA ALA A 187 4.16 0.68 -0.02
C ALA A 187 3.23 -0.46 0.43
N GLU A 188 3.38 -1.67 -0.12
CA GLU A 188 2.65 -2.87 0.29
C GLU A 188 2.92 -3.22 1.77
N GLU A 189 4.17 -3.13 2.22
CA GLU A 189 4.57 -3.40 3.61
C GLU A 189 3.98 -2.36 4.57
N VAL A 190 4.06 -1.07 4.24
CA VAL A 190 3.47 0.01 5.04
C VAL A 190 1.95 -0.17 5.15
N LEU A 191 1.27 -0.52 4.06
CA LEU A 191 -0.17 -0.77 4.08
C LEU A 191 -0.49 -1.96 4.98
N ARG A 192 0.22 -3.07 4.83
CA ARG A 192 0.05 -4.28 5.64
C ARG A 192 0.30 -4.02 7.12
N ASP A 193 1.36 -3.25 7.45
CA ASP A 193 1.65 -2.87 8.84
C ASP A 193 0.52 -2.01 9.44
N ARG A 194 -0.02 -1.05 8.66
CA ARG A 194 -1.18 -0.26 9.08
C ARG A 194 -2.42 -1.12 9.32
N GLU A 195 -2.72 -2.04 8.42
CA GLU A 195 -3.84 -2.98 8.57
C GLU A 195 -3.67 -3.85 9.82
N HIS A 196 -2.48 -4.40 10.04
CA HIS A 196 -2.18 -5.19 11.23
C HIS A 196 -2.36 -4.38 12.52
N LYS A 197 -1.87 -3.13 12.57
CA LYS A 197 -2.04 -2.24 13.72
C LYS A 197 -3.50 -1.92 13.99
N LEU A 198 -4.28 -1.58 12.96
CA LEU A 198 -5.70 -1.29 13.10
C LEU A 198 -6.46 -2.53 13.58
N ASN A 199 -6.20 -3.68 12.99
CA ASN A 199 -6.82 -4.95 13.42
C ASN A 199 -6.46 -5.30 14.87
N ALA A 200 -5.23 -5.08 15.29
CA ALA A 200 -4.83 -5.30 16.68
C ALA A 200 -5.57 -4.37 17.65
N ILE A 201 -5.70 -3.07 17.33
CA ILE A 201 -6.45 -2.10 18.14
C ILE A 201 -7.92 -2.53 18.27
N VAL A 202 -8.56 -2.90 17.16
CA VAL A 202 -9.96 -3.36 17.15
C VAL A 202 -10.12 -4.65 17.96
N HIS A 203 -9.24 -5.64 17.74
CA HIS A 203 -9.32 -6.96 18.34
C HIS A 203 -9.08 -6.94 19.88
N PHE A 204 -8.07 -6.19 20.32
CA PHE A 204 -7.70 -6.11 21.74
C PHE A 204 -8.36 -4.95 22.49
N SER A 205 -9.23 -4.17 21.84
CA SER A 205 -10.01 -3.15 22.53
C SER A 205 -10.82 -3.76 23.69
N PRO A 206 -10.76 -3.18 24.90
CA PRO A 206 -11.58 -3.63 26.03
C PRO A 206 -13.06 -3.32 25.84
N SER A 207 -13.40 -2.39 24.97
CA SER A 207 -14.78 -2.01 24.64
C SER A 207 -15.33 -2.84 23.48
N ALA A 208 -16.65 -3.03 23.45
CA ALA A 208 -17.31 -3.59 22.30
C ALA A 208 -17.26 -2.59 21.13
N LEU A 209 -16.59 -2.97 20.04
CA LEU A 209 -16.43 -2.14 18.86
C LEU A 209 -17.13 -2.81 17.67
N SER A 210 -18.01 -2.07 17.04
CA SER A 210 -18.68 -2.50 15.82
C SER A 210 -18.73 -1.38 14.79
N ILE A 211 -18.72 -1.76 13.51
CA ILE A 211 -18.96 -0.87 12.38
C ILE A 211 -20.11 -1.45 11.58
N LYS A 212 -21.07 -0.60 11.22
CA LYS A 212 -22.23 -0.96 10.41
C LYS A 212 -22.27 -0.09 9.15
N ASP A 213 -22.81 -0.66 8.07
CA ASP A 213 -23.13 0.09 6.86
C ASP A 213 -24.37 0.96 7.02
N ARG A 214 -24.77 1.66 5.96
CA ARG A 214 -25.96 2.53 5.97
C ARG A 214 -27.27 1.77 6.16
N GLU A 215 -27.31 0.52 5.76
CA GLU A 215 -28.44 -0.39 5.91
C GLU A 215 -28.51 -0.98 7.34
N GLY A 216 -27.50 -0.73 8.18
CA GLY A 216 -27.38 -1.21 9.55
C GLY A 216 -26.81 -2.62 9.67
N ARG A 217 -26.16 -3.13 8.62
CA ARG A 217 -25.50 -4.43 8.64
C ARG A 217 -24.11 -4.33 9.25
N TYR A 218 -23.77 -5.24 10.11
CA TYR A 218 -22.46 -5.32 10.74
C TYR A 218 -21.39 -5.64 9.68
N VAL A 219 -20.37 -4.78 9.59
CA VAL A 219 -19.17 -4.94 8.73
C VAL A 219 -17.96 -5.32 9.58
N VAL A 220 -17.93 -4.85 10.84
CA VAL A 220 -16.89 -5.20 11.82
C VAL A 220 -17.56 -5.48 13.15
N ALA A 221 -17.13 -6.56 13.84
CA ALA A 221 -17.55 -6.92 15.17
C ALA A 221 -16.37 -7.52 15.94
N ASN A 222 -15.77 -6.76 16.87
CA ASN A 222 -14.63 -7.25 17.63
C ASN A 222 -15.03 -8.37 18.64
N PRO A 223 -14.07 -9.05 19.27
CA PRO A 223 -14.34 -10.15 20.21
C PRO A 223 -15.28 -9.78 21.37
N ASN A 224 -15.34 -8.51 21.78
CA ASN A 224 -16.26 -8.09 22.81
C ASN A 224 -17.70 -8.04 22.32
N VAL A 225 -17.96 -7.62 21.08
CA VAL A 225 -19.28 -7.71 20.45
C VAL A 225 -19.72 -9.16 20.33
N GLN A 226 -18.80 -10.04 19.89
CA GLN A 226 -19.08 -11.48 19.80
C GLN A 226 -19.47 -12.09 21.16
N ARG A 227 -18.78 -11.68 22.24
CA ARG A 227 -19.08 -12.11 23.61
C ARG A 227 -20.45 -11.60 24.09
N ILE A 228 -20.78 -10.33 23.80
CA ILE A 228 -22.08 -9.76 24.15
C ILE A 228 -23.22 -10.49 23.47
N LEU A 229 -23.03 -10.87 22.20
CA LEU A 229 -24.05 -11.55 21.40
C LEU A 229 -24.04 -13.09 21.60
N GLY A 230 -22.99 -13.64 22.20
CA GLY A 230 -22.81 -15.10 22.31
C GLY A 230 -22.70 -15.78 20.94
N ARG A 231 -22.19 -15.07 19.91
CA ARG A 231 -22.12 -15.53 18.51
C ARG A 231 -20.74 -15.36 17.93
N ALA A 232 -20.36 -16.24 17.00
CA ALA A 232 -19.14 -16.07 16.23
C ALA A 232 -19.24 -14.89 15.25
N GLU A 233 -18.11 -14.32 14.88
CA GLU A 233 -18.05 -13.17 13.95
C GLU A 233 -18.80 -13.44 12.65
N ALA A 234 -18.63 -14.61 12.05
CA ALA A 234 -19.28 -15.02 10.81
C ALA A 234 -20.82 -15.02 10.89
N ASP A 235 -21.37 -15.22 12.10
CA ASP A 235 -22.82 -15.21 12.34
C ASP A 235 -23.36 -13.80 12.62
N ILE A 236 -22.46 -12.81 12.80
CA ILE A 236 -22.79 -11.41 13.06
C ILE A 236 -22.66 -10.58 11.80
N LEU A 237 -21.59 -10.78 11.05
CA LEU A 237 -21.31 -9.99 9.85
C LEU A 237 -22.45 -10.11 8.81
N GLY A 238 -22.81 -8.98 8.21
CA GLY A 238 -23.91 -8.86 7.24
C GLY A 238 -25.31 -8.85 7.85
N ARG A 239 -25.46 -9.13 9.15
CA ARG A 239 -26.76 -9.08 9.84
C ARG A 239 -27.03 -7.68 10.39
N THR A 240 -28.32 -7.41 10.65
CA THR A 240 -28.80 -6.16 11.26
C THR A 240 -29.10 -6.36 12.74
N ASP A 241 -29.29 -5.26 13.48
CA ASP A 241 -29.69 -5.32 14.90
C ASP A 241 -30.99 -6.09 15.11
N LEU A 242 -31.97 -6.01 14.19
CA LEU A 242 -33.24 -6.72 14.26
C LEU A 242 -33.10 -8.25 14.23
N GLU A 243 -32.00 -8.74 13.60
CA GLU A 243 -31.71 -10.18 13.53
C GLU A 243 -30.93 -10.67 14.75
N LEU A 244 -30.29 -9.75 15.49
CA LEU A 244 -29.36 -10.06 16.58
C LEU A 244 -29.92 -9.71 17.98
N PHE A 245 -30.81 -8.75 18.08
CA PHE A 245 -31.38 -8.26 19.35
C PHE A 245 -32.90 -8.27 19.36
N PRO A 246 -33.53 -8.22 20.54
CA PRO A 246 -34.97 -8.01 20.65
C PRO A 246 -35.40 -6.71 19.95
N ALA A 247 -36.59 -6.72 19.34
CA ALA A 247 -37.10 -5.65 18.47
C ALA A 247 -37.01 -4.24 19.09
N GLN A 248 -37.32 -4.10 20.37
CA GLN A 248 -37.27 -2.81 21.06
C GLN A 248 -35.83 -2.26 21.17
N ALA A 249 -34.86 -3.08 21.53
CA ALA A 249 -33.44 -2.68 21.61
C ALA A 249 -32.90 -2.37 20.21
N ALA A 250 -33.21 -3.24 19.24
CA ALA A 250 -32.79 -3.05 17.85
C ALA A 250 -33.31 -1.75 17.24
N ALA A 251 -34.56 -1.39 17.51
CA ALA A 251 -35.15 -0.12 17.04
C ALA A 251 -34.44 1.10 17.65
N ALA A 252 -34.08 1.05 18.94
CA ALA A 252 -33.34 2.11 19.60
C ALA A 252 -31.91 2.26 19.03
N PHE A 253 -31.21 1.15 18.78
CA PHE A 253 -29.90 1.16 18.18
C PHE A 253 -29.92 1.74 16.76
N ARG A 254 -30.92 1.31 15.96
CA ARG A 254 -31.09 1.82 14.60
C ARG A 254 -31.39 3.33 14.57
N ALA A 255 -32.26 3.82 15.47
CA ALA A 255 -32.55 5.24 15.55
C ALA A 255 -31.31 6.09 15.88
N ASN A 256 -30.42 5.60 16.76
CA ASN A 256 -29.16 6.25 17.08
C ASN A 256 -28.18 6.23 15.89
N ASP A 257 -28.07 5.10 15.19
CA ASP A 257 -27.22 4.99 13.99
C ASP A 257 -27.69 5.95 12.88
N GLU A 258 -28.99 6.01 12.61
CA GLU A 258 -29.57 6.93 11.61
C GLU A 258 -29.42 8.41 11.99
N ARG A 259 -29.50 8.73 13.28
CA ARG A 259 -29.24 10.10 13.76
C ARG A 259 -27.82 10.52 13.41
N VAL A 260 -26.82 9.67 13.69
CA VAL A 260 -25.40 9.93 13.39
C VAL A 260 -25.16 10.03 11.88
N LEU A 261 -25.78 9.16 11.07
CA LEU A 261 -25.65 9.21 9.61
C LEU A 261 -26.24 10.49 9.01
N ARG A 262 -27.31 11.05 9.61
CA ARG A 262 -27.95 12.28 9.13
C ARG A 262 -27.25 13.55 9.60
N SER A 263 -26.86 13.61 10.89
CA SER A 263 -26.22 14.80 11.47
C SER A 263 -24.75 14.92 11.14
N LEU A 264 -24.07 13.81 10.80
CA LEU A 264 -22.62 13.67 10.66
C LEU A 264 -21.86 14.03 11.95
N GLU A 265 -22.54 14.09 13.08
CA GLU A 265 -21.98 14.40 14.39
C GLU A 265 -21.87 13.14 15.26
N ARG A 266 -20.89 13.15 16.16
CA ARG A 266 -20.78 12.10 17.18
C ARG A 266 -21.94 12.17 18.18
N CYS A 267 -22.38 11.01 18.65
CA CYS A 267 -23.40 10.87 19.68
C CYS A 267 -22.90 9.98 20.81
N SER A 268 -23.24 10.34 22.06
CA SER A 268 -22.98 9.50 23.24
C SER A 268 -24.30 9.24 23.95
N VAL A 269 -24.63 7.97 24.19
CA VAL A 269 -25.88 7.56 24.82
C VAL A 269 -25.64 6.44 25.82
N GLU A 270 -26.40 6.42 26.90
CA GLU A 270 -26.50 5.25 27.77
C GLU A 270 -27.60 4.32 27.20
N GLU A 271 -27.23 3.07 26.92
CA GLU A 271 -28.10 2.08 26.31
C GLU A 271 -28.15 0.81 27.17
N THR A 272 -29.33 0.26 27.30
CA THR A 272 -29.50 -1.04 27.95
C THR A 272 -29.46 -2.15 26.92
N VAL A 273 -28.48 -3.05 27.06
CA VAL A 273 -28.29 -4.20 26.19
C VAL A 273 -28.72 -5.46 26.94
N PRO A 274 -29.67 -6.23 26.40
CA PRO A 274 -30.03 -7.52 26.99
C PRO A 274 -28.90 -8.53 26.77
N MET A 275 -28.39 -9.09 27.88
CA MET A 275 -27.31 -10.11 27.84
C MET A 275 -27.67 -11.21 28.84
N ASP A 276 -27.61 -12.49 28.43
CA ASP A 276 -27.74 -13.67 29.30
C ASP A 276 -28.93 -13.60 30.31
N GLY A 277 -30.04 -13.02 29.88
CA GLY A 277 -31.21 -12.87 30.72
C GLY A 277 -31.15 -11.70 31.71
N GLN A 278 -30.06 -10.95 31.80
CA GLN A 278 -29.95 -9.73 32.61
C GLN A 278 -29.60 -8.50 31.75
N PRO A 279 -30.30 -7.37 31.91
CA PRO A 279 -29.93 -6.15 31.22
C PRO A 279 -28.62 -5.57 31.77
N ARG A 280 -27.71 -5.20 30.88
CA ARG A 280 -26.49 -4.47 31.22
C ARG A 280 -26.54 -3.06 30.65
N LEU A 281 -25.97 -2.12 31.36
CA LEU A 281 -25.92 -0.72 30.95
C LEU A 281 -24.59 -0.42 30.26
N PHE A 282 -24.66 0.07 29.01
CA PHE A 282 -23.49 0.48 28.23
C PHE A 282 -23.50 1.99 27.98
N MET A 283 -22.31 2.59 28.06
CA MET A 283 -22.06 3.91 27.48
C MET A 283 -21.59 3.70 26.05
N SER A 284 -22.41 4.06 25.09
CA SER A 284 -22.16 3.91 23.66
C SER A 284 -21.77 5.26 23.05
N HIS A 285 -20.61 5.28 22.38
CA HIS A 285 -20.15 6.41 21.58
C HIS A 285 -20.28 6.02 20.10
N LEU A 286 -21.06 6.78 19.37
CA LEU A 286 -21.33 6.58 17.95
C LEU A 286 -20.74 7.73 17.14
N PHE A 287 -20.14 7.43 16.02
CA PHE A 287 -19.64 8.45 15.09
C PHE A 287 -19.66 7.95 13.63
N PRO A 288 -19.84 8.87 12.67
CA PRO A 288 -19.83 8.50 11.26
C PRO A 288 -18.40 8.21 10.78
N VAL A 289 -18.25 7.23 9.90
CA VAL A 289 -17.03 6.99 9.14
C VAL A 289 -17.27 7.50 7.72
N LEU A 290 -16.54 8.54 7.37
CA LEU A 290 -16.69 9.25 6.11
C LEU A 290 -15.79 8.64 5.02
N ASP A 291 -16.24 8.67 3.78
CA ASP A 291 -15.41 8.41 2.62
C ASP A 291 -14.57 9.64 2.22
N GLY A 292 -13.74 9.49 1.18
CA GLY A 292 -12.89 10.58 0.68
C GLY A 292 -13.63 11.81 0.13
N GLN A 293 -14.96 11.74 0.00
CA GLN A 293 -15.86 12.81 -0.44
C GLN A 293 -16.66 13.45 0.71
N GLY A 294 -16.41 13.01 1.96
CA GLY A 294 -17.11 13.53 3.14
C GLY A 294 -18.51 12.95 3.36
N THR A 295 -18.88 11.88 2.64
CA THR A 295 -20.16 11.21 2.82
C THR A 295 -20.03 10.09 3.86
N ALA A 296 -20.96 10.01 4.83
CA ALA A 296 -20.98 8.93 5.80
C ALA A 296 -21.30 7.60 5.12
N ARG A 297 -20.32 6.70 5.12
CA ARG A 297 -20.45 5.36 4.56
C ARG A 297 -20.81 4.32 5.62
N TYR A 298 -20.29 4.51 6.83
CA TYR A 298 -20.51 3.62 7.95
C TYR A 298 -20.76 4.39 9.23
N VAL A 299 -21.31 3.70 10.25
CA VAL A 299 -21.35 4.14 11.64
C VAL A 299 -20.45 3.24 12.46
N CYS A 300 -19.53 3.84 13.21
CA CYS A 300 -18.75 3.15 14.21
C CYS A 300 -19.41 3.32 15.59
N ARG A 301 -19.54 2.24 16.35
CA ARG A 301 -20.02 2.22 17.73
C ARG A 301 -18.92 1.65 18.62
N ILE A 302 -18.61 2.37 19.70
CA ILE A 302 -17.76 1.89 20.79
C ILE A 302 -18.62 1.89 22.05
N ALA A 303 -18.88 0.71 22.61
CA ALA A 303 -19.72 0.55 23.78
C ALA A 303 -18.91 0.00 24.95
N LEU A 304 -18.95 0.71 26.07
CA LEU A 304 -18.30 0.35 27.34
C LEU A 304 -19.36 -0.11 28.32
N ASP A 305 -19.21 -1.29 28.91
CA ASP A 305 -20.06 -1.75 30.01
C ASP A 305 -19.79 -0.88 31.25
N ILE A 306 -20.80 -0.13 31.69
CA ILE A 306 -20.75 0.72 32.88
C ILE A 306 -21.62 0.19 34.02
N THR A 307 -22.11 -1.04 33.93
CA THR A 307 -23.07 -1.63 34.88
C THR A 307 -22.48 -1.65 36.30
N GLU A 308 -21.30 -2.14 36.50
CA GLU A 308 -20.67 -2.21 37.83
C GLU A 308 -20.38 -0.81 38.37
N ARG A 309 -19.89 0.09 37.53
CA ARG A 309 -19.63 1.48 37.92
C ARG A 309 -20.91 2.17 38.40
N LYS A 310 -22.02 2.04 37.64
CA LYS A 310 -23.30 2.64 38.03
C LYS A 310 -23.90 2.02 39.30
N ARG A 311 -23.76 0.70 39.48
CA ARG A 311 -24.15 0.03 40.72
C ARG A 311 -23.36 0.55 41.95
N ALA A 312 -22.05 0.69 41.81
CA ALA A 312 -21.21 1.23 42.87
C ALA A 312 -21.53 2.69 43.17
N GLU A 313 -21.76 3.52 42.16
CA GLU A 313 -22.18 4.92 42.30
C GLU A 313 -23.52 5.04 43.05
N GLN A 314 -24.50 4.23 42.65
CA GLN A 314 -25.82 4.17 43.32
C GLN A 314 -25.71 3.70 44.78
N ALA A 315 -24.89 2.67 45.05
CA ALA A 315 -24.66 2.17 46.40
C ALA A 315 -24.01 3.23 47.29
N LEU A 316 -23.03 3.98 46.74
CA LEU A 316 -22.38 5.07 47.45
C LEU A 316 -23.38 6.21 47.78
N THR A 317 -24.20 6.60 46.78
CA THR A 317 -25.23 7.63 46.97
C THR A 317 -26.22 7.22 48.04
N ALA A 318 -26.72 5.98 47.99
CA ALA A 318 -27.66 5.46 48.98
C ALA A 318 -26.99 5.42 50.37
N ARG A 319 -25.71 5.07 50.49
CA ARG A 319 -25.02 5.06 51.75
C ARG A 319 -24.81 6.46 52.33
N ASN A 320 -24.48 7.44 51.48
CA ASN A 320 -24.37 8.83 51.90
C ASN A 320 -25.71 9.38 52.41
N GLU A 321 -26.83 9.10 51.72
CA GLU A 321 -28.18 9.50 52.17
C GLU A 321 -28.56 8.84 53.51
N GLU A 322 -28.16 7.59 53.73
CA GLU A 322 -28.33 6.90 55.01
C GLU A 322 -27.53 7.58 56.16
N LEU A 323 -26.25 7.89 55.89
CA LEU A 323 -25.37 8.60 56.83
C LEU A 323 -25.93 10.01 57.16
N GLU A 324 -26.39 10.75 56.16
CA GLU A 324 -27.00 12.06 56.40
C GLU A 324 -28.29 11.98 57.26
N ARG A 325 -29.14 10.97 56.99
CA ARG A 325 -30.30 10.72 57.85
C ARG A 325 -29.93 10.39 59.28
N PHE A 326 -28.91 9.50 59.44
CA PHE A 326 -28.41 9.12 60.76
C PHE A 326 -27.85 10.34 61.52
N ASN A 327 -27.03 11.15 60.84
CA ASN A 327 -26.43 12.36 61.42
C ASN A 327 -27.51 13.36 61.87
N ARG A 328 -28.56 13.58 61.04
CA ARG A 328 -29.67 14.46 61.43
C ARG A 328 -30.40 13.99 62.70
N VAL A 329 -30.62 12.68 62.83
CA VAL A 329 -31.26 12.12 64.03
C VAL A 329 -30.34 12.25 65.24
N MET A 330 -29.05 11.97 65.06
CA MET A 330 -28.06 12.10 66.16
C MET A 330 -27.91 13.53 66.65
N VAL A 331 -27.74 14.49 65.73
CA VAL A 331 -27.65 15.92 66.04
C VAL A 331 -28.97 16.39 66.70
N GLY A 332 -30.13 15.96 66.22
CA GLY A 332 -31.39 16.24 66.87
C GLY A 332 -31.46 15.75 68.34
N ARG A 333 -31.06 14.49 68.55
CA ARG A 333 -30.99 13.94 69.94
C ARG A 333 -29.99 14.68 70.83
N GLU A 334 -28.84 15.10 70.31
CA GLU A 334 -27.87 15.90 71.06
C GLU A 334 -28.45 17.27 71.45
N LEU A 335 -29.14 17.96 70.51
CA LEU A 335 -29.79 19.22 70.78
C LEU A 335 -30.89 19.07 71.82
N ASP A 336 -31.72 18.03 71.73
CA ASP A 336 -32.76 17.71 72.71
C ASP A 336 -32.12 17.43 74.10
N MET A 337 -31.03 16.70 74.16
CA MET A 337 -30.29 16.45 75.40
C MET A 337 -29.67 17.72 75.98
N ILE A 338 -29.14 18.62 75.20
CA ILE A 338 -28.63 19.92 75.65
C ILE A 338 -29.78 20.75 76.20
N GLU A 339 -30.93 20.81 75.51
CA GLU A 339 -32.10 21.53 75.99
C GLU A 339 -32.65 20.95 77.30
N LEU A 340 -32.75 19.61 77.41
CA LEU A 340 -33.15 18.96 78.68
C LEU A 340 -32.18 19.26 79.80
N LYS A 341 -30.88 19.24 79.56
CA LYS A 341 -29.85 19.64 80.58
C LYS A 341 -29.99 21.11 81.00
N ARG A 342 -30.32 22.03 80.05
CA ARG A 342 -30.58 23.43 80.34
C ARG A 342 -31.83 23.56 81.27
N GLN A 343 -32.89 22.86 80.96
CA GLN A 343 -34.10 22.86 81.77
C GLN A 343 -33.89 22.33 83.19
N VAL A 344 -33.16 21.22 83.33
CA VAL A 344 -32.81 20.66 84.68
C VAL A 344 -31.90 21.60 85.49
N ASN A 345 -30.91 22.25 84.83
CA ASN A 345 -30.10 23.24 85.46
C ASN A 345 -30.89 24.46 85.93
N ALA A 346 -31.81 24.98 85.15
CA ALA A 346 -32.71 26.08 85.47
C ALA A 346 -33.58 25.76 86.72
N LEU A 347 -34.22 24.58 86.74
CA LEU A 347 -34.98 24.09 87.83
C LEU A 347 -34.18 23.91 89.12
N SER A 348 -32.91 23.39 89.01
CA SER A 348 -32.03 23.22 90.13
C SER A 348 -31.64 24.57 90.79
N LEU A 349 -31.38 25.57 89.92
CA LEU A 349 -31.11 26.94 90.42
C LEU A 349 -32.37 27.57 91.13
N ALA A 350 -33.56 27.38 90.54
CA ALA A 350 -34.80 27.85 91.14
C ALA A 350 -35.11 27.22 92.49
N LEU A 351 -34.59 26.00 92.74
CA LEU A 351 -34.66 25.29 94.02
C LEU A 351 -33.51 25.56 95.02
N GLY A 352 -32.65 26.51 94.67
CA GLY A 352 -31.45 26.87 95.50
C GLY A 352 -30.37 25.82 95.50
N ARG A 353 -30.28 24.92 94.49
CA ARG A 353 -29.28 23.85 94.33
C ARG A 353 -28.31 24.19 93.19
N GLN A 354 -27.04 23.64 93.28
CA GLN A 354 -26.10 23.79 92.19
C GLN A 354 -26.54 23.05 90.94
N PRO A 355 -26.31 23.61 89.70
CA PRO A 355 -26.63 22.96 88.46
C PRO A 355 -25.89 21.63 88.31
N PRO A 356 -26.56 20.50 87.99
CA PRO A 356 -25.92 19.19 87.95
C PRO A 356 -25.18 18.91 86.63
N TYR A 357 -25.41 19.70 85.58
CA TYR A 357 -24.79 19.44 84.30
C TYR A 357 -23.91 20.61 83.84
N PRO A 358 -22.62 20.43 83.58
CA PRO A 358 -21.82 21.44 82.90
C PRO A 358 -22.24 21.59 81.47
N LEU A 359 -22.63 22.79 81.02
CA LEU A 359 -22.93 23.13 79.63
C LEU A 359 -21.69 23.87 79.12
N ALA A 360 -20.83 23.14 78.39
CA ALA A 360 -19.52 23.62 77.90
C ALA A 360 -19.65 24.67 76.76
N PHE A 361 -20.86 25.16 76.46
CA PHE A 361 -21.08 26.07 75.32
C PHE A 361 -21.56 27.48 75.69
N ASP A 362 -21.56 27.85 76.92
CA ASP A 362 -22.01 29.21 77.36
C ASP A 362 -20.90 30.22 77.59
N GLU A 363 -19.61 29.87 77.36
CA GLU A 363 -18.50 30.78 77.75
C GLU A 363 -17.72 31.41 76.56
N ASP A 364 -18.17 31.33 75.31
CA ASP A 364 -17.36 31.91 74.18
C ASP A 364 -18.15 32.74 73.16
N SER A 365 -19.14 33.53 73.58
CA SER A 365 -19.76 34.52 72.73
C SER A 365 -19.60 35.98 73.11
N SER A 366 -18.55 36.29 73.93
CA SER A 366 -18.23 37.70 74.26
C SER A 366 -16.76 37.98 74.30
N GLN A 367 -16.03 37.73 73.24
CA GLN A 367 -14.76 38.45 72.93
C GLN A 367 -14.15 37.78 71.66
N GLU A 368 -14.36 38.37 70.52
CA GLU A 368 -13.29 38.70 69.61
C GLU A 368 -13.83 39.59 68.48
N GLY A 369 -13.71 40.85 68.77
CA GLY A 369 -13.89 41.92 67.81
C GLY A 369 -12.74 41.88 66.81
N CYS A 370 -13.10 42.24 65.60
CA CYS A 370 -12.32 42.92 64.60
C CYS A 370 -10.78 42.97 64.80
N GLN A 371 -10.06 42.23 63.99
CA GLN A 371 -8.78 42.75 63.48
C GLN A 371 -8.54 42.27 62.04
N ASP A 372 -8.76 43.23 61.21
CA ASP A 372 -8.27 43.35 59.86
C ASP A 372 -6.73 43.09 59.79
N ARG A 373 -6.27 42.16 58.94
CA ARG A 373 -4.95 42.22 58.37
C ARG A 373 -4.97 41.67 56.96
N GLY A 374 -5.00 42.65 56.04
CA GLY A 374 -4.57 42.42 54.69
C GLY A 374 -3.10 41.96 54.61
N GLY A 375 -2.84 41.11 53.69
CA GLY A 375 -1.48 40.63 53.37
C GLY A 375 -1.48 39.98 51.99
N ARG A 376 -1.15 40.79 51.01
CA ARG A 376 -0.77 40.38 49.64
C ARG A 376 0.33 39.33 49.70
N HIS A 377 0.28 38.36 48.83
CA HIS A 377 1.43 37.96 48.04
C HIS A 377 1.03 37.32 46.74
N ALA A 378 1.63 37.92 45.75
CA ALA A 378 1.64 37.57 44.35
C ALA A 378 2.52 36.33 44.06
N GLY A 379 2.23 35.69 42.97
CA GLY A 379 3.22 35.24 42.03
C GLY A 379 3.69 33.80 42.08
N ALA A 380 3.40 33.04 41.09
CA ALA A 380 4.41 32.59 40.14
C ALA A 380 3.86 31.45 39.26
N ALA A 381 4.07 31.65 38.00
CA ALA A 381 3.81 30.77 36.86
C ALA A 381 4.75 29.56 36.81
N ALA A 382 4.20 28.52 36.22
CA ALA A 382 4.71 27.58 35.22
C ALA A 382 6.05 26.80 35.48
N PRO A 383 6.33 25.69 34.81
CA PRO A 383 6.06 25.41 33.37
C PRO A 383 5.09 24.28 33.07
#